data_9eb0103e50c7ec620ca2b8f1fbb72133
#
_entry.id   9eb0103e50c7ec620ca2b8f1fbb72133
#
_cell.length_a   1.000
_cell.length_b   1.000
_cell.length_c   1.000
_cell.angle_alpha   90.00
_cell.angle_beta   90.00
_cell.angle_gamma   90.00
#
_symmetry.space_group_name_H-M   'P 1'
#
loop_
_entity.id
_entity.type
_entity.pdbx_description
1 polymer ?
#
loop_
_entity_poly.entity_id
_entity_poly.type
_entity_poly.pdbx_seq_one_letter_code
_entity_poly.pdbx_strand_id
1 'polypeptide(L)'
;MKPFYLLLLCVLFTKCKAQNLPPLLGNVNGNSLLWQVSGNGLDKPSYLFGTFHLMCAEDIQLSAQLTEAVKRSSTVYFELDMDDPATMLGGMFIMNMKNGQTLKGLYSEAQYLRIEKFITDSLGMPMMLMQRIKPSLIEALLYPKLLKCKKTSGMEEAIMGIAKTEKKEIKGLETVQEQGAVFDSIPYEVQAKGLYQAIDSLAVYGVYFNKMLQAYKRQQLDSLAEDIATDETLKAYNYLLLDKRNINWVDQLKTTMPKQSVFVAVGAGHLVGNKGLINLLQNAGYTVTPLKN
;
A
#
# COMPACT_ATOMS: atom_id res chain seq x y z
N MET A 1 -23.60 -5.05 -3.08
CA MET A 1 -22.34 -4.85 -3.83
C MET A 1 -21.33 -4.29 -2.84
N LYS A 2 -20.30 -5.07 -2.47
CA LYS A 2 -19.24 -4.57 -1.59
C LYS A 2 -18.32 -3.67 -2.41
N PRO A 3 -17.89 -2.50 -1.90
CA PRO A 3 -16.98 -1.63 -2.63
C PRO A 3 -15.62 -2.34 -2.83
N PHE A 4 -15.07 -2.16 -3.99
CA PHE A 4 -13.83 -2.75 -4.50
C PHE A 4 -12.65 -1.92 -3.96
N TYR A 5 -12.21 -2.19 -2.73
CA TYR A 5 -11.04 -1.56 -2.12
C TYR A 5 -9.78 -2.40 -2.38
N LEU A 6 -9.55 -2.77 -3.64
CA LEU A 6 -8.43 -3.64 -3.96
C LEU A 6 -7.43 -2.92 -4.88
N LEU A 7 -6.86 -1.83 -4.41
CA LEU A 7 -5.77 -1.16 -5.10
C LEU A 7 -4.66 -0.86 -4.10
N LEU A 8 -3.68 -1.66 -4.11
CA LEU A 8 -2.26 -1.51 -3.76
C LEU A 8 -1.71 -2.44 -2.70
N LEU A 9 -1.13 -3.49 -3.11
CA LEU A 9 0.24 -3.92 -2.77
C LEU A 9 0.60 -5.11 -3.66
N CYS A 10 1.05 -4.85 -4.87
CA CYS A 10 1.74 -5.87 -5.65
C CYS A 10 3.17 -5.95 -5.13
N VAL A 11 3.41 -6.84 -4.20
CA VAL A 11 4.74 -7.24 -3.79
C VAL A 11 5.11 -8.47 -4.59
N LEU A 12 5.92 -8.28 -5.61
CA LEU A 12 6.40 -9.34 -6.48
C LEU A 12 7.66 -9.95 -5.87
N PHE A 13 7.60 -11.20 -5.41
CA PHE A 13 8.73 -11.89 -4.81
C PHE A 13 9.46 -12.76 -5.82
N THR A 14 10.72 -12.43 -6.09
CA THR A 14 11.67 -13.34 -6.74
C THR A 14 12.76 -13.75 -5.77
N LYS A 15 13.05 -15.04 -5.68
CA LYS A 15 14.12 -15.55 -4.82
C LYS A 15 15.47 -15.11 -5.36
N CYS A 16 16.25 -14.34 -4.59
CA CYS A 16 17.68 -14.20 -4.79
C CYS A 16 18.47 -14.34 -3.49
N LYS A 17 19.69 -14.89 -3.61
CA LYS A 17 20.60 -15.10 -2.49
C LYS A 17 21.07 -13.75 -1.92
N ALA A 18 21.06 -13.65 -0.60
CA ALA A 18 21.50 -12.48 0.13
C ALA A 18 22.94 -12.07 -0.28
N GLN A 19 23.04 -10.92 -0.93
CA GLN A 19 24.27 -10.13 -0.96
C GLN A 19 24.10 -9.01 0.09
N ASN A 20 25.13 -8.79 0.90
CA ASN A 20 25.18 -7.74 1.91
C ASN A 20 24.97 -6.37 1.24
N LEU A 21 23.72 -5.91 1.23
CA LEU A 21 23.38 -4.55 0.84
C LEU A 21 23.46 -3.65 2.08
N PRO A 22 23.95 -2.40 1.94
CA PRO A 22 23.90 -1.46 3.04
C PRO A 22 22.47 -1.23 3.48
N PRO A 23 22.21 -1.08 4.79
CA PRO A 23 20.86 -0.88 5.30
C PRO A 23 20.24 0.38 4.67
N LEU A 24 19.05 0.22 4.07
CA LEU A 24 18.20 1.33 3.63
C LEU A 24 17.58 2.08 4.84
N LEU A 25 17.95 1.68 6.03
CA LEU A 25 17.47 2.20 7.29
C LEU A 25 18.10 3.57 7.55
N GLY A 26 17.36 4.64 7.25
CA GLY A 26 17.54 5.87 8.00
C GLY A 26 17.26 5.56 9.48
N ASN A 27 17.90 6.30 10.40
CA ASN A 27 17.72 6.13 11.84
C ASN A 27 16.27 6.27 12.28
N VAL A 28 15.49 5.18 12.14
CA VAL A 28 14.14 5.08 12.69
C VAL A 28 14.30 4.66 14.16
N ASN A 29 14.36 5.63 15.05
CA ASN A 29 14.41 5.38 16.49
C ASN A 29 13.04 4.90 16.98
N GLY A 30 12.78 3.62 16.91
CA GLY A 30 11.61 2.95 17.48
C GLY A 30 10.68 2.27 16.47
N ASN A 31 10.17 1.10 16.86
CA ASN A 31 9.17 0.34 16.12
C ASN A 31 7.77 0.81 16.53
N SER A 32 7.07 1.48 15.62
CA SER A 32 5.66 1.86 15.74
C SER A 32 5.06 2.12 14.38
N LEU A 33 3.77 1.84 14.23
CA LEU A 33 3.01 2.24 13.04
C LEU A 33 2.46 3.67 13.15
N LEU A 34 2.35 4.21 14.38
CA LEU A 34 1.81 5.55 14.65
C LEU A 34 2.92 6.52 15.05
N TRP A 35 2.99 7.67 14.37
CA TRP A 35 4.01 8.69 14.56
C TRP A 35 3.38 10.07 14.69
N GLN A 36 3.94 10.90 15.59
CA GLN A 36 3.59 12.30 15.73
C GLN A 36 4.60 13.18 14.99
N VAL A 37 4.10 14.13 14.23
CA VAL A 37 4.88 15.17 13.55
C VAL A 37 4.65 16.50 14.25
N SER A 38 5.71 17.14 14.71
CA SER A 38 5.66 18.39 15.48
C SER A 38 6.88 19.29 15.18
N GLY A 39 6.96 20.42 15.81
CA GLY A 39 8.06 21.38 15.58
C GLY A 39 7.92 22.15 14.26
N ASN A 40 9.00 22.75 13.79
CA ASN A 40 9.08 23.50 12.53
C ASN A 40 7.91 24.50 12.31
N GLY A 41 7.50 25.19 13.38
CA GLY A 41 6.43 26.21 13.31
C GLY A 41 5.00 25.66 13.31
N LEU A 42 4.79 24.36 13.58
CA LEU A 42 3.44 23.80 13.71
C LEU A 42 2.81 24.20 15.06
N ASP A 43 1.63 24.81 15.04
CA ASP A 43 0.85 25.13 16.24
C ASP A 43 0.26 23.88 16.89
N LYS A 44 -0.07 22.86 16.09
CA LYS A 44 -0.63 21.57 16.51
C LYS A 44 0.10 20.44 15.84
N PRO A 45 0.29 19.30 16.53
CA PRO A 45 0.90 18.13 15.92
C PRO A 45 0.01 17.56 14.82
N SER A 46 0.65 16.96 13.83
CA SER A 46 0.05 16.07 12.84
C SER A 46 0.49 14.64 13.09
N TYR A 47 -0.09 13.68 12.41
CA TYR A 47 0.17 12.26 12.67
C TYR A 47 0.36 11.50 11.38
N LEU A 48 1.25 10.48 11.40
CA LEU A 48 1.42 9.50 10.35
C LEU A 48 1.03 8.13 10.90
N PHE A 49 0.40 7.33 10.08
CA PHE A 49 0.11 5.94 10.39
C PHE A 49 0.38 5.03 9.20
N GLY A 50 1.14 3.97 9.44
CA GLY A 50 1.39 2.92 8.46
C GLY A 50 0.24 1.94 8.42
N THR A 51 -0.43 1.81 7.28
CA THR A 51 -1.56 0.89 7.09
C THR A 51 -1.12 -0.44 6.47
N PHE A 52 -2.00 -1.43 6.56
CA PHE A 52 -1.92 -2.68 5.82
C PHE A 52 -3.28 -2.90 5.13
N HIS A 53 -3.24 -2.96 3.80
CA HIS A 53 -4.45 -2.85 2.97
C HIS A 53 -5.41 -4.03 3.09
N LEU A 54 -4.89 -5.22 3.46
CA LEU A 54 -5.71 -6.41 3.55
C LEU A 54 -5.23 -7.36 4.64
N MET A 55 -6.07 -7.57 5.64
CA MET A 55 -5.84 -8.53 6.73
C MET A 55 -7.16 -9.14 7.18
N CYS A 56 -7.12 -10.09 8.10
CA CYS A 56 -8.34 -10.59 8.72
C CYS A 56 -9.03 -9.48 9.52
N ALA A 57 -10.34 -9.34 9.35
CA ALA A 57 -11.08 -8.27 10.03
C ALA A 57 -10.99 -8.36 11.57
N GLU A 58 -10.88 -9.58 12.10
CA GLU A 58 -10.68 -9.83 13.54
C GLU A 58 -9.29 -9.41 14.06
N ASP A 59 -8.32 -9.25 13.17
CA ASP A 59 -6.96 -8.81 13.51
C ASP A 59 -6.82 -7.28 13.56
N ILE A 60 -7.81 -6.54 13.07
CA ILE A 60 -7.79 -5.08 13.07
C ILE A 60 -8.05 -4.57 14.48
N GLN A 61 -7.03 -3.95 15.06
CA GLN A 61 -7.12 -3.32 16.37
C GLN A 61 -6.86 -1.82 16.25
N LEU A 62 -7.82 -1.04 16.70
CA LEU A 62 -7.71 0.42 16.77
C LEU A 62 -7.35 0.80 18.20
N SER A 63 -6.09 1.16 18.42
CA SER A 63 -5.66 1.61 19.74
C SER A 63 -6.36 2.91 20.17
N ALA A 64 -6.41 3.17 21.47
CA ALA A 64 -6.93 4.44 21.97
C ALA A 64 -6.10 5.63 21.45
N GLN A 65 -4.78 5.47 21.30
CA GLN A 65 -3.90 6.52 20.78
C GLN A 65 -4.12 6.79 19.29
N LEU A 66 -4.31 5.75 18.48
CA LEU A 66 -4.67 5.89 17.08
C LEU A 66 -6.00 6.65 16.94
N THR A 67 -7.02 6.20 17.68
CA THR A 67 -8.34 6.85 17.69
C THR A 67 -8.25 8.31 18.09
N GLU A 68 -7.48 8.61 19.14
CA GLU A 68 -7.27 9.98 19.61
C GLU A 68 -6.49 10.84 18.59
N ALA A 69 -5.48 10.29 17.92
CA ALA A 69 -4.75 11.00 16.88
C ALA A 69 -5.68 11.39 15.70
N VAL A 70 -6.57 10.51 15.27
CA VAL A 70 -7.59 10.83 14.26
C VAL A 70 -8.53 11.92 14.78
N LYS A 71 -9.01 11.84 16.02
CA LYS A 71 -9.92 12.84 16.63
C LYS A 71 -9.28 14.23 16.69
N ARG A 72 -8.01 14.33 17.05
CA ARG A 72 -7.26 15.60 17.17
C ARG A 72 -6.95 16.25 15.84
N SER A 73 -6.95 15.48 14.76
CA SER A 73 -6.68 15.99 13.42
C SER A 73 -7.90 16.68 12.82
N SER A 74 -7.68 17.69 12.01
CA SER A 74 -8.74 18.41 11.30
C SER A 74 -9.19 17.65 10.05
N THR A 75 -8.24 17.03 9.35
CA THR A 75 -8.44 16.30 8.08
C THR A 75 -7.68 14.98 8.13
N VAL A 76 -8.27 13.94 7.54
CA VAL A 76 -7.63 12.63 7.36
C VAL A 76 -7.24 12.48 5.89
N TYR A 77 -5.96 12.22 5.66
CA TYR A 77 -5.42 11.92 4.34
C TYR A 77 -5.16 10.43 4.19
N PHE A 78 -5.65 9.87 3.10
CA PHE A 78 -5.22 8.56 2.58
C PHE A 78 -4.37 8.76 1.33
N GLU A 79 -3.85 7.68 0.76
CA GLU A 79 -3.18 7.74 -0.55
C GLU A 79 -4.13 8.29 -1.61
N LEU A 80 -5.37 7.79 -1.62
CA LEU A 80 -6.45 8.26 -2.49
C LEU A 80 -7.61 8.80 -1.65
N ASP A 81 -8.39 9.70 -2.23
CA ASP A 81 -9.65 10.17 -1.67
C ASP A 81 -10.69 9.04 -1.75
N MET A 82 -10.77 8.25 -0.67
CA MET A 82 -11.51 6.98 -0.65
C MET A 82 -13.01 7.15 -0.47
N ASP A 83 -13.50 8.34 -0.15
CA ASP A 83 -14.93 8.61 -0.03
C ASP A 83 -15.48 9.49 -1.16
N ASP A 84 -14.60 9.92 -2.09
CA ASP A 84 -15.02 10.58 -3.32
C ASP A 84 -15.52 9.56 -4.37
N PRO A 85 -16.79 9.63 -4.79
CA PRO A 85 -17.32 8.77 -5.84
C PRO A 85 -16.56 8.85 -7.18
N ALA A 86 -15.99 10.02 -7.51
CA ALA A 86 -15.19 10.21 -8.72
C ALA A 86 -13.90 9.41 -8.68
N THR A 87 -13.26 9.32 -7.53
CA THR A 87 -12.09 8.45 -7.31
C THR A 87 -12.44 6.99 -7.52
N MET A 88 -13.58 6.52 -7.01
CA MET A 88 -14.03 5.14 -7.21
C MET A 88 -14.32 4.82 -8.68
N LEU A 89 -15.01 5.72 -9.39
CA LEU A 89 -15.27 5.56 -10.83
C LEU A 89 -13.98 5.64 -11.64
N GLY A 90 -13.09 6.58 -11.31
CA GLY A 90 -11.78 6.71 -11.94
C GLY A 90 -10.94 5.45 -11.83
N GLY A 91 -11.01 4.76 -10.68
CA GLY A 91 -10.34 3.48 -10.45
C GLY A 91 -10.68 2.41 -11.50
N MET A 92 -11.92 2.36 -11.95
CA MET A 92 -12.33 1.38 -12.97
C MET A 92 -11.63 1.60 -14.33
N PHE A 93 -11.37 2.86 -14.68
CA PHE A 93 -10.72 3.19 -15.96
C PHE A 93 -9.21 2.91 -15.96
N ILE A 94 -8.56 3.04 -14.82
CA ILE A 94 -7.11 2.81 -14.71
C ILE A 94 -6.74 1.33 -14.54
N MET A 95 -7.71 0.44 -14.36
CA MET A 95 -7.45 -0.99 -14.18
C MET A 95 -6.93 -1.67 -15.44
N ASN A 96 -7.32 -1.19 -16.62
CA ASN A 96 -6.98 -1.81 -17.89
C ASN A 96 -5.55 -1.46 -18.32
N MET A 97 -4.90 -2.42 -18.97
CA MET A 97 -3.66 -2.20 -19.73
C MET A 97 -3.92 -1.25 -20.88
N LYS A 98 -2.94 -0.40 -21.18
CA LYS A 98 -2.97 0.54 -22.31
C LYS A 98 -2.71 -0.16 -23.64
N ASN A 99 -2.92 0.58 -24.73
CA ASN A 99 -2.58 0.16 -26.10
C ASN A 99 -3.22 -1.17 -26.54
N GLY A 100 -4.37 -1.52 -25.97
CA GLY A 100 -5.07 -2.73 -26.34
C GLY A 100 -4.40 -4.04 -25.91
N GLN A 101 -3.39 -3.98 -25.04
CA GLN A 101 -2.72 -5.18 -24.55
C GLN A 101 -3.68 -6.07 -23.75
N THR A 102 -3.41 -7.37 -23.80
CA THR A 102 -4.21 -8.40 -23.15
C THR A 102 -3.32 -9.43 -22.46
N LEU A 103 -3.85 -10.11 -21.45
CA LEU A 103 -3.14 -11.21 -20.79
C LEU A 103 -2.68 -12.27 -21.78
N LYS A 104 -3.52 -12.61 -22.78
CA LYS A 104 -3.14 -13.60 -23.80
C LYS A 104 -1.89 -13.21 -24.58
N GLY A 105 -1.66 -11.92 -24.79
CA GLY A 105 -0.46 -11.43 -25.48
C GLY A 105 0.81 -11.41 -24.64
N LEU A 106 0.69 -11.52 -23.30
CA LEU A 106 1.82 -11.46 -22.37
C LEU A 106 2.38 -12.83 -21.97
N TYR A 107 1.69 -13.93 -22.35
CA TYR A 107 2.05 -15.27 -21.91
C TYR A 107 2.15 -16.24 -23.09
N SER A 108 2.95 -17.30 -22.91
CA SER A 108 2.84 -18.47 -23.77
C SER A 108 1.48 -19.14 -23.58
N GLU A 109 1.06 -19.95 -24.54
CA GLU A 109 -0.23 -20.65 -24.46
C GLU A 109 -0.37 -21.48 -23.17
N ALA A 110 0.66 -22.22 -22.80
CA ALA A 110 0.67 -23.03 -21.57
C ALA A 110 0.55 -22.18 -20.32
N GLN A 111 1.26 -21.05 -20.23
CA GLN A 111 1.17 -20.11 -19.11
C GLN A 111 -0.22 -19.46 -19.06
N TYR A 112 -0.74 -19.05 -20.21
CA TYR A 112 -2.07 -18.43 -20.30
C TYR A 112 -3.16 -19.39 -19.79
N LEU A 113 -3.16 -20.64 -20.26
CA LEU A 113 -4.13 -21.65 -19.82
C LEU A 113 -4.07 -21.91 -18.30
N ARG A 114 -2.86 -21.89 -17.72
CA ARG A 114 -2.69 -22.04 -16.29
C ARG A 114 -3.28 -20.85 -15.51
N ILE A 115 -3.06 -19.63 -16.01
CA ILE A 115 -3.61 -18.41 -15.39
C ILE A 115 -5.14 -18.38 -15.54
N GLU A 116 -5.65 -18.68 -16.74
CA GLU A 116 -7.08 -18.76 -17.02
C GLU A 116 -7.76 -19.75 -16.08
N LYS A 117 -7.20 -20.96 -15.96
CA LYS A 117 -7.71 -21.97 -15.01
C LYS A 117 -7.73 -21.47 -13.58
N PHE A 118 -6.67 -20.79 -13.14
CA PHE A 118 -6.62 -20.23 -11.78
C PHE A 118 -7.66 -19.12 -11.58
N ILE A 119 -7.78 -18.19 -12.51
CA ILE A 119 -8.74 -17.09 -12.43
C ILE A 119 -10.18 -17.63 -12.41
N THR A 120 -10.49 -18.60 -13.26
CA THR A 120 -11.86 -19.16 -13.33
C THR A 120 -12.17 -20.06 -12.13
N ASP A 121 -11.30 -21.00 -11.81
CA ASP A 121 -11.60 -22.04 -10.82
C ASP A 121 -11.36 -21.54 -9.37
N SER A 122 -10.31 -20.74 -9.16
CA SER A 122 -9.92 -20.31 -7.81
C SER A 122 -10.47 -18.94 -7.43
N LEU A 123 -10.51 -17.98 -8.37
CA LEU A 123 -11.08 -16.65 -8.11
C LEU A 123 -12.57 -16.59 -8.46
N GLY A 124 -13.09 -17.54 -9.25
CA GLY A 124 -14.49 -17.56 -9.67
C GLY A 124 -14.85 -16.42 -10.64
N MET A 125 -13.86 -15.88 -11.38
CA MET A 125 -14.03 -14.74 -12.26
C MET A 125 -13.97 -15.17 -13.73
N PRO A 126 -14.90 -14.69 -14.59
CA PRO A 126 -14.82 -14.97 -16.02
C PRO A 126 -13.56 -14.36 -16.62
N MET A 127 -12.73 -15.18 -17.28
CA MET A 127 -11.47 -14.74 -17.90
C MET A 127 -11.68 -13.60 -18.89
N MET A 128 -12.81 -13.57 -19.60
CA MET A 128 -13.15 -12.48 -20.53
C MET A 128 -13.11 -11.09 -19.86
N LEU A 129 -13.52 -10.99 -18.61
CA LEU A 129 -13.49 -9.71 -17.86
C LEU A 129 -12.08 -9.34 -17.39
N MET A 130 -11.19 -10.33 -17.27
CA MET A 130 -9.84 -10.14 -16.76
C MET A 130 -8.80 -9.86 -17.87
N GLN A 131 -9.14 -10.10 -19.13
CA GLN A 131 -8.20 -10.05 -20.26
C GLN A 131 -7.40 -8.77 -20.38
N ARG A 132 -7.98 -7.64 -20.02
CA ARG A 132 -7.36 -6.32 -20.16
C ARG A 132 -6.87 -5.75 -18.83
N ILE A 133 -7.16 -6.40 -17.72
CA ILE A 133 -6.75 -5.93 -16.39
C ILE A 133 -5.22 -6.07 -16.25
N LYS A 134 -4.58 -5.06 -15.68
CA LYS A 134 -3.15 -5.08 -15.36
C LYS A 134 -2.81 -6.31 -14.53
N PRO A 135 -1.76 -7.07 -14.86
CA PRO A 135 -1.43 -8.32 -14.15
C PRO A 135 -1.20 -8.10 -12.64
N SER A 136 -0.59 -6.99 -12.25
CA SER A 136 -0.39 -6.63 -10.85
C SER A 136 -1.70 -6.46 -10.07
N LEU A 137 -2.76 -5.96 -10.72
CA LEU A 137 -4.07 -5.84 -10.08
C LEU A 137 -4.77 -7.19 -9.94
N ILE A 138 -4.54 -8.11 -10.89
CA ILE A 138 -5.02 -9.50 -10.77
C ILE A 138 -4.27 -10.22 -9.65
N GLU A 139 -2.95 -9.99 -9.52
CA GLU A 139 -2.15 -10.53 -8.43
C GLU A 139 -2.70 -10.11 -7.06
N ALA A 140 -3.13 -8.85 -6.93
CA ALA A 140 -3.75 -8.36 -5.70
C ALA A 140 -5.03 -9.15 -5.31
N LEU A 141 -5.74 -9.78 -6.26
CA LEU A 141 -6.88 -10.64 -5.97
C LEU A 141 -6.50 -11.99 -5.33
N LEU A 142 -5.21 -12.33 -5.30
CA LEU A 142 -4.73 -13.55 -4.66
C LEU A 142 -4.65 -13.40 -3.13
N TYR A 143 -4.39 -12.19 -2.63
CA TYR A 143 -4.17 -11.96 -1.19
C TYR A 143 -5.30 -12.47 -0.28
N PRO A 144 -6.59 -12.28 -0.60
CA PRO A 144 -7.67 -12.86 0.20
C PRO A 144 -7.61 -14.39 0.31
N LYS A 145 -7.01 -15.08 -0.68
CA LYS A 145 -6.84 -16.54 -0.68
C LYS A 145 -5.70 -17.01 0.23
N LEU A 146 -4.77 -16.09 0.56
CA LEU A 146 -3.65 -16.36 1.47
C LEU A 146 -4.05 -16.24 2.94
N LEU A 147 -5.18 -15.57 3.22
CA LEU A 147 -5.72 -15.38 4.56
C LEU A 147 -6.67 -16.53 4.94
N LYS A 148 -6.58 -16.99 6.19
CA LYS A 148 -7.39 -18.09 6.72
C LYS A 148 -8.62 -17.60 7.50
N CYS A 149 -9.22 -16.50 7.10
CA CYS A 149 -10.37 -15.91 7.78
C CYS A 149 -11.58 -15.75 6.85
N LYS A 150 -12.77 -15.63 7.45
CA LYS A 150 -14.02 -15.48 6.70
C LYS A 150 -14.24 -14.08 6.15
N LYS A 151 -13.69 -13.06 6.83
CA LYS A 151 -13.86 -11.66 6.47
C LYS A 151 -12.49 -10.97 6.46
N THR A 152 -12.20 -10.27 5.39
CA THR A 152 -11.00 -9.44 5.25
C THR A 152 -11.39 -7.97 5.22
N SER A 153 -10.51 -7.09 5.70
CA SER A 153 -10.63 -5.64 5.63
C SER A 153 -9.23 -5.01 5.66
N GLY A 154 -9.12 -3.73 5.31
CA GLY A 154 -7.90 -2.94 5.45
C GLY A 154 -7.96 -2.02 6.66
N MET A 155 -6.79 -1.60 7.14
CA MET A 155 -6.70 -0.58 8.19
C MET A 155 -7.32 0.75 7.73
N GLU A 156 -7.25 1.05 6.44
CA GLU A 156 -7.86 2.24 5.84
C GLU A 156 -9.36 2.29 6.08
N GLU A 157 -10.07 1.16 5.87
CA GLU A 157 -11.52 1.07 6.09
C GLU A 157 -11.86 1.36 7.56
N ALA A 158 -11.07 0.84 8.49
CA ALA A 158 -11.27 1.05 9.92
C ALA A 158 -11.02 2.51 10.33
N ILE A 159 -9.94 3.13 9.84
CA ILE A 159 -9.60 4.54 10.10
C ILE A 159 -10.65 5.46 9.46
N MET A 160 -11.10 5.16 8.25
CA MET A 160 -12.18 5.90 7.58
C MET A 160 -13.48 5.84 8.39
N GLY A 161 -13.76 4.70 9.04
CA GLY A 161 -14.89 4.57 9.97
C GLY A 161 -14.82 5.56 11.13
N ILE A 162 -13.63 5.75 11.75
CA ILE A 162 -13.42 6.76 12.79
C ILE A 162 -13.60 8.16 12.20
N ALA A 163 -12.94 8.45 11.05
CA ALA A 163 -13.00 9.76 10.42
C ALA A 163 -14.44 10.19 10.11
N LYS A 164 -15.27 9.29 9.58
CA LYS A 164 -16.69 9.54 9.31
C LYS A 164 -17.51 9.74 10.58
N THR A 165 -17.27 8.94 11.62
CA THR A 165 -17.93 9.09 12.92
C THR A 165 -17.62 10.45 13.54
N GLU A 166 -16.37 10.89 13.43
CA GLU A 166 -15.89 12.19 13.95
C GLU A 166 -16.11 13.34 12.97
N LYS A 167 -16.82 13.08 11.85
CA LYS A 167 -17.13 14.06 10.80
C LYS A 167 -15.89 14.80 10.27
N LYS A 168 -14.78 14.07 10.14
CA LYS A 168 -13.55 14.61 9.57
C LYS A 168 -13.65 14.65 8.05
N GLU A 169 -13.05 15.68 7.46
CA GLU A 169 -12.83 15.71 6.02
C GLU A 169 -11.81 14.63 5.64
N ILE A 170 -12.10 13.89 4.57
CA ILE A 170 -11.23 12.87 4.00
C ILE A 170 -10.68 13.40 2.69
N LYS A 171 -9.38 13.17 2.43
CA LYS A 171 -8.68 13.60 1.21
C LYS A 171 -7.68 12.56 0.73
N GLY A 172 -7.32 12.62 -0.54
CA GLY A 172 -6.19 11.91 -1.13
C GLY A 172 -4.91 12.72 -1.13
N LEU A 173 -3.78 12.05 -0.95
CA LEU A 173 -2.44 12.62 -1.20
C LEU A 173 -2.10 12.63 -2.68
N GLU A 174 -2.74 11.78 -3.46
CA GLU A 174 -2.61 11.71 -4.90
C GLU A 174 -3.97 11.38 -5.54
N THR A 175 -4.05 11.55 -6.83
CA THR A 175 -5.20 11.19 -7.63
C THR A 175 -5.13 9.72 -8.08
N VAL A 176 -6.29 9.15 -8.40
CA VAL A 176 -6.36 7.79 -8.96
C VAL A 176 -5.61 7.68 -10.30
N GLN A 177 -5.55 8.75 -11.07
CA GLN A 177 -4.79 8.82 -12.34
C GLN A 177 -3.28 8.77 -12.10
N GLU A 178 -2.78 9.51 -11.11
CA GLU A 178 -1.35 9.48 -10.71
C GLU A 178 -0.96 8.07 -10.26
N GLN A 179 -1.76 7.46 -9.39
CA GLN A 179 -1.52 6.10 -8.92
C GLN A 179 -1.58 5.07 -10.06
N GLY A 180 -2.56 5.21 -10.97
CA GLY A 180 -2.67 4.37 -12.17
C GLY A 180 -1.46 4.49 -13.09
N ALA A 181 -0.88 5.70 -13.22
CA ALA A 181 0.31 5.95 -14.02
C ALA A 181 1.56 5.27 -13.43
N VAL A 182 1.65 5.09 -12.12
CA VAL A 182 2.73 4.32 -11.48
C VAL A 182 2.72 2.88 -12.00
N PHE A 183 1.57 2.21 -11.99
CA PHE A 183 1.45 0.84 -12.52
C PHE A 183 1.70 0.75 -14.02
N ASP A 184 1.28 1.76 -14.78
CA ASP A 184 1.57 1.82 -16.22
C ASP A 184 3.06 2.05 -16.53
N SER A 185 3.83 2.54 -15.55
CA SER A 185 5.29 2.75 -15.70
C SER A 185 6.09 1.46 -15.46
N ILE A 186 5.47 0.42 -14.92
CA ILE A 186 6.06 -0.91 -14.79
C ILE A 186 5.69 -1.72 -16.05
N PRO A 187 6.63 -2.24 -16.84
CA PRO A 187 6.31 -3.03 -18.02
C PRO A 187 5.33 -4.16 -17.71
N TYR A 188 4.31 -4.33 -18.54
CA TYR A 188 3.29 -5.34 -18.27
C TYR A 188 3.82 -6.77 -18.31
N GLU A 189 4.92 -6.99 -19.04
CA GLU A 189 5.66 -8.27 -19.06
C GLU A 189 6.26 -8.58 -17.67
N VAL A 190 6.77 -7.57 -16.98
CA VAL A 190 7.30 -7.71 -15.61
C VAL A 190 6.16 -8.04 -14.65
N GLN A 191 5.05 -7.31 -14.74
CA GLN A 191 3.86 -7.58 -13.93
C GLN A 191 3.29 -8.98 -14.23
N ALA A 192 3.27 -9.38 -15.50
CA ALA A 192 2.80 -10.69 -15.93
C ALA A 192 3.66 -11.83 -15.39
N LYS A 193 4.98 -11.64 -15.40
CA LYS A 193 5.92 -12.60 -14.78
C LYS A 193 5.64 -12.78 -13.29
N GLY A 194 5.41 -11.67 -12.56
CA GLY A 194 5.07 -11.70 -11.15
C GLY A 194 3.78 -12.47 -10.87
N LEU A 195 2.70 -12.14 -11.58
CA LEU A 195 1.42 -12.84 -11.46
C LEU A 195 1.56 -14.35 -11.71
N TYR A 196 2.30 -14.75 -12.76
CA TYR A 196 2.52 -16.16 -13.06
C TYR A 196 3.26 -16.87 -11.93
N GLN A 197 4.33 -16.26 -11.41
CA GLN A 197 5.11 -16.79 -10.28
C GLN A 197 4.28 -16.91 -9.00
N ALA A 198 3.45 -15.91 -8.70
CA ALA A 198 2.56 -15.92 -7.55
C ALA A 198 1.54 -17.06 -7.62
N ILE A 199 0.95 -17.31 -8.80
CA ILE A 199 0.02 -18.43 -9.03
C ILE A 199 0.75 -19.78 -8.95
N ASP A 200 1.95 -19.88 -9.54
CA ASP A 200 2.70 -21.13 -9.61
C ASP A 200 3.25 -21.56 -8.26
N SER A 201 3.57 -20.61 -7.41
CA SER A 201 4.15 -20.82 -6.07
C SER A 201 3.28 -20.27 -4.94
N LEU A 202 1.95 -20.35 -5.07
CA LEU A 202 1.00 -19.68 -4.16
C LEU A 202 1.24 -20.01 -2.67
N ALA A 203 1.63 -21.26 -2.35
CA ALA A 203 1.93 -21.65 -0.98
C ALA A 203 3.16 -20.93 -0.42
N VAL A 204 4.21 -20.77 -1.23
CA VAL A 204 5.43 -20.02 -0.85
C VAL A 204 5.09 -18.54 -0.70
N TYR A 205 4.29 -18.01 -1.63
CA TYR A 205 3.79 -16.64 -1.59
C TYR A 205 3.02 -16.36 -0.28
N GLY A 206 2.18 -17.31 0.13
CA GLY A 206 1.45 -17.24 1.40
C GLY A 206 2.35 -17.19 2.64
N VAL A 207 3.49 -17.88 2.64
CA VAL A 207 4.46 -17.84 3.74
C VAL A 207 5.06 -16.43 3.87
N TYR A 208 5.47 -15.81 2.76
CA TYR A 208 6.02 -14.46 2.76
C TYR A 208 4.98 -13.43 3.17
N PHE A 209 3.78 -13.50 2.60
CA PHE A 209 2.68 -12.62 2.97
C PHE A 209 2.36 -12.69 4.46
N ASN A 210 2.28 -13.92 5.01
CA ASN A 210 2.04 -14.10 6.44
C ASN A 210 3.20 -13.56 7.29
N LYS A 211 4.46 -13.69 6.86
CA LYS A 211 5.61 -13.09 7.56
C LYS A 211 5.46 -11.57 7.65
N MET A 212 5.16 -10.90 6.54
CA MET A 212 4.92 -9.44 6.53
C MET A 212 3.73 -9.05 7.42
N LEU A 213 2.62 -9.81 7.33
CA LEU A 213 1.45 -9.57 8.17
C LEU A 213 1.77 -9.69 9.67
N GLN A 214 2.58 -10.68 10.07
CA GLN A 214 2.99 -10.83 11.46
C GLN A 214 3.94 -9.70 11.89
N ALA A 215 4.87 -9.25 11.04
CA ALA A 215 5.73 -8.10 11.32
C ALA A 215 4.87 -6.83 11.50
N TYR A 216 3.89 -6.62 10.63
CA TYR A 216 2.93 -5.51 10.74
C TYR A 216 2.15 -5.54 12.06
N LYS A 217 1.53 -6.68 12.40
CA LYS A 217 0.78 -6.87 13.67
C LYS A 217 1.63 -6.61 14.92
N ARG A 218 2.94 -6.88 14.84
CA ARG A 218 3.91 -6.57 15.90
C ARG A 218 4.49 -5.17 15.79
N GLN A 219 4.04 -4.37 14.83
CA GLN A 219 4.53 -3.02 14.55
C GLN A 219 6.05 -2.95 14.27
N GLN A 220 6.62 -4.00 13.71
CA GLN A 220 8.04 -4.12 13.41
C GLN A 220 8.37 -3.45 12.06
N LEU A 221 8.41 -2.12 12.04
CA LEU A 221 8.70 -1.35 10.83
C LEU A 221 10.07 -1.68 10.23
N ASP A 222 11.07 -1.98 11.05
CA ASP A 222 12.41 -2.36 10.56
C ASP A 222 12.34 -3.66 9.74
N SER A 223 11.60 -4.66 10.21
CA SER A 223 11.40 -5.91 9.48
C SER A 223 10.64 -5.71 8.16
N LEU A 224 9.63 -4.82 8.15
CA LEU A 224 8.92 -4.46 6.92
C LEU A 224 9.85 -3.75 5.92
N ALA A 225 10.73 -2.88 6.41
CA ALA A 225 11.73 -2.20 5.59
C ALA A 225 12.73 -3.18 4.97
N GLU A 226 13.18 -4.19 5.73
CA GLU A 226 14.07 -5.25 5.23
C GLU A 226 13.38 -6.10 4.16
N ASP A 227 12.13 -6.50 4.37
CA ASP A 227 11.36 -7.28 3.41
C ASP A 227 11.18 -6.51 2.09
N ILE A 228 10.88 -5.20 2.14
CA ILE A 228 10.80 -4.32 0.96
C ILE A 228 12.16 -4.20 0.26
N ALA A 229 13.24 -4.03 1.00
CA ALA A 229 14.58 -3.87 0.45
C ALA A 229 15.13 -5.14 -0.23
N THR A 230 14.65 -6.30 0.15
CA THR A 230 15.06 -7.61 -0.40
C THR A 230 14.22 -8.07 -1.59
N ASP A 231 13.09 -7.44 -1.85
CA ASP A 231 12.25 -7.74 -3.01
C ASP A 231 12.85 -7.13 -4.28
N GLU A 232 13.20 -7.96 -5.27
CA GLU A 232 13.86 -7.50 -6.49
C GLU A 232 12.99 -6.58 -7.34
N THR A 233 11.68 -6.79 -7.37
CA THR A 233 10.78 -5.96 -8.17
C THR A 233 10.51 -4.64 -7.47
N LEU A 234 10.24 -4.65 -6.17
CA LEU A 234 10.16 -3.42 -5.39
C LEU A 234 11.45 -2.63 -5.51
N LYS A 235 12.60 -3.27 -5.38
CA LYS A 235 13.90 -2.62 -5.54
C LYS A 235 14.06 -1.97 -6.91
N ALA A 236 13.70 -2.67 -7.99
CA ALA A 236 13.82 -2.15 -9.34
C ALA A 236 12.90 -0.95 -9.61
N TYR A 237 11.71 -0.93 -8.99
CA TYR A 237 10.71 0.10 -9.20
C TYR A 237 10.40 0.95 -7.94
N ASN A 238 11.23 0.83 -6.89
CA ASN A 238 11.06 1.51 -5.61
C ASN A 238 10.88 3.03 -5.78
N TYR A 239 11.65 3.63 -6.68
CA TYR A 239 11.53 5.05 -6.96
C TYR A 239 10.13 5.46 -7.42
N LEU A 240 9.48 4.65 -8.26
CA LEU A 240 8.13 4.93 -8.76
C LEU A 240 7.05 4.57 -7.74
N LEU A 241 7.20 3.40 -7.10
CA LEU A 241 6.21 2.85 -6.19
C LEU A 241 6.15 3.60 -4.84
N LEU A 242 7.31 4.07 -4.34
CA LEU A 242 7.42 4.69 -3.03
C LEU A 242 8.06 6.09 -3.08
N ASP A 243 9.33 6.20 -3.51
CA ASP A 243 10.15 7.38 -3.27
C ASP A 243 9.59 8.66 -3.89
N LYS A 244 9.22 8.62 -5.18
CA LYS A 244 8.66 9.77 -5.90
C LYS A 244 7.34 10.22 -5.29
N ARG A 245 6.49 9.27 -4.92
CA ARG A 245 5.19 9.56 -4.27
C ARG A 245 5.42 10.20 -2.90
N ASN A 246 6.31 9.64 -2.08
CA ASN A 246 6.66 10.18 -0.78
C ASN A 246 7.18 11.63 -0.86
N ILE A 247 8.04 11.93 -1.83
CA ILE A 247 8.55 13.30 -2.06
C ILE A 247 7.39 14.25 -2.36
N ASN A 248 6.51 13.89 -3.29
CA ASN A 248 5.36 14.71 -3.67
C ASN A 248 4.43 14.93 -2.46
N TRP A 249 4.18 13.88 -1.69
CA TRP A 249 3.31 13.95 -0.51
C TRP A 249 3.91 14.83 0.58
N VAL A 250 5.22 14.75 0.83
CA VAL A 250 5.89 15.62 1.80
C VAL A 250 5.83 17.07 1.37
N ASP A 251 5.99 17.39 0.08
CA ASP A 251 5.86 18.76 -0.42
C ASP A 251 4.43 19.31 -0.22
N GLN A 252 3.40 18.49 -0.41
CA GLN A 252 2.02 18.84 -0.08
C GLN A 252 1.83 19.04 1.43
N LEU A 253 2.36 18.12 2.26
CA LEU A 253 2.22 18.18 3.71
C LEU A 253 2.92 19.40 4.31
N LYS A 254 4.08 19.81 3.80
CA LYS A 254 4.78 21.04 4.19
C LYS A 254 3.93 22.31 4.02
N THR A 255 3.00 22.31 3.07
CA THR A 255 2.09 23.45 2.83
C THR A 255 0.78 23.34 3.61
N THR A 256 0.42 22.13 4.01
CA THR A 256 -0.87 21.82 4.67
C THR A 256 -0.76 21.85 6.19
N MET A 257 0.26 21.19 6.76
CA MET A 257 0.43 21.07 8.23
C MET A 257 0.55 22.41 8.97
N PRO A 258 1.17 23.46 8.43
CA PRO A 258 1.17 24.76 9.10
C PRO A 258 -0.21 25.42 9.25
N LYS A 259 -1.18 25.01 8.41
CA LYS A 259 -2.53 25.55 8.40
C LYS A 259 -3.49 24.76 9.26
N GLN A 260 -3.25 23.46 9.40
CA GLN A 260 -4.13 22.56 10.13
C GLN A 260 -3.43 21.26 10.53
N SER A 261 -3.87 20.67 11.64
CA SER A 261 -3.44 19.31 12.01
C SER A 261 -4.02 18.27 11.06
N VAL A 262 -3.20 17.35 10.55
CA VAL A 262 -3.63 16.28 9.66
C VAL A 262 -3.27 14.90 10.21
N PHE A 263 -4.09 13.91 9.89
CA PHE A 263 -3.77 12.50 10.07
C PHE A 263 -3.54 11.88 8.70
N VAL A 264 -2.37 11.28 8.50
CA VAL A 264 -1.95 10.71 7.22
C VAL A 264 -1.87 9.18 7.37
N ALA A 265 -2.74 8.46 6.67
CA ALA A 265 -2.81 7.00 6.66
C ALA A 265 -2.37 6.48 5.28
N VAL A 266 -1.20 5.87 5.21
CA VAL A 266 -0.59 5.34 3.98
C VAL A 266 0.00 3.95 4.25
N GLY A 267 0.18 3.15 3.22
CA GLY A 267 0.81 1.83 3.38
C GLY A 267 2.11 1.92 4.18
N ALA A 268 2.32 1.00 5.13
CA ALA A 268 3.47 1.05 6.06
C ALA A 268 4.83 1.15 5.35
N GLY A 269 4.93 0.63 4.12
CA GLY A 269 6.13 0.76 3.29
C GLY A 269 6.51 2.21 2.96
N HIS A 270 5.55 3.14 2.95
CA HIS A 270 5.82 4.56 2.72
C HIS A 270 6.46 5.27 3.91
N LEU A 271 6.41 4.69 5.11
CA LEU A 271 7.01 5.31 6.30
C LEU A 271 8.52 5.17 6.35
N VAL A 272 9.06 4.07 5.83
CA VAL A 272 10.44 3.60 6.04
C VAL A 272 11.38 3.92 4.88
N GLY A 273 12.70 3.76 5.13
CA GLY A 273 13.74 3.98 4.13
C GLY A 273 14.20 5.44 4.04
N ASN A 274 15.25 5.68 3.25
CA ASN A 274 15.87 7.01 3.11
C ASN A 274 14.93 8.06 2.51
N LYS A 275 13.97 7.64 1.71
CA LYS A 275 12.90 8.45 1.12
C LYS A 275 11.53 8.13 1.71
N GLY A 276 11.49 7.45 2.87
CA GLY A 276 10.27 7.26 3.65
C GLY A 276 9.79 8.58 4.27
N LEU A 277 8.49 8.67 4.53
CA LEU A 277 7.86 9.89 5.06
C LEU A 277 8.50 10.34 6.37
N ILE A 278 8.89 9.42 7.26
CA ILE A 278 9.53 9.73 8.53
C ILE A 278 10.83 10.51 8.26
N ASN A 279 11.74 9.96 7.45
CA ASN A 279 13.01 10.58 7.15
C ASN A 279 12.86 11.89 6.36
N LEU A 280 11.97 11.92 5.37
CA LEU A 280 11.75 13.13 4.57
C LEU A 280 11.22 14.29 5.42
N LEU A 281 10.31 14.03 6.36
CA LEU A 281 9.81 15.06 7.27
C LEU A 281 10.87 15.49 8.29
N GLN A 282 11.67 14.56 8.82
CA GLN A 282 12.81 14.91 9.67
C GLN A 282 13.82 15.79 8.94
N ASN A 283 14.15 15.45 7.70
CA ASN A 283 15.04 16.26 6.84
C ASN A 283 14.44 17.63 6.50
N ALA A 284 13.11 17.74 6.50
CA ALA A 284 12.41 19.03 6.34
C ALA A 284 12.35 19.86 7.63
N GLY A 285 12.97 19.39 8.73
CA GLY A 285 13.07 20.12 10.00
C GLY A 285 11.96 19.83 11.00
N TYR A 286 11.06 18.86 10.73
CA TYR A 286 10.05 18.45 11.69
C TYR A 286 10.63 17.46 12.71
N THR A 287 10.07 17.46 13.91
CA THR A 287 10.29 16.41 14.91
C THR A 287 9.27 15.31 14.68
N VAL A 288 9.75 14.11 14.34
CA VAL A 288 8.90 12.92 14.08
C VAL A 288 9.21 11.87 15.12
N THR A 289 8.24 11.59 16.00
CA THR A 289 8.40 10.70 17.16
C THR A 289 7.41 9.55 17.12
N PRO A 290 7.84 8.29 17.43
CA PRO A 290 6.94 7.16 17.51
C PRO A 290 5.99 7.33 18.69
N LEU A 291 4.73 6.98 18.49
CA LEU A 291 3.74 6.88 19.57
C LEU A 291 3.51 5.39 19.88
N LYS A 292 3.28 5.08 21.16
CA LYS A 292 2.87 3.73 21.54
C LYS A 292 1.48 3.46 20.92
N ASN A 293 1.34 2.37 20.17
CA ASN A 293 0.10 2.06 19.47
C ASN A 293 -0.34 0.62 19.74
#